data_141d19963ce610c31acc558f3ec11db0
#
_entry.id   141d19963ce610c31acc558f3ec11db0
#
_cell.length_a   1.000
_cell.length_b   1.000
_cell.length_c   1.000
_cell.angle_alpha   90.00
_cell.angle_beta   90.00
_cell.angle_gamma   90.00
#
_symmetry.space_group_name_H-M   'P 1'
#
loop_
_entity.id
_entity.type
_entity.pdbx_description
1 polymer ?
#
loop_
_entity_poly.entity_id
_entity_poly.type
_entity_poly.pdbx_seq_one_letter_code
_entity_poly.pdbx_strand_id
1 'polypeptide(L)'
;MIKQSSFLRRFLLLFLAFFVATTLLAQKFSFSKPNGLNGWKLPKREVRAVWLTTIGGLDWPRSYAQNDLAASKQKQELRGILDKLQRAGINTVLFQTRIRGTVVYPSSLEPWDGCLSGVPGRSPSYDPLAFAIDECHKRGMELHAWVVTIPVGKWNALGCKTLRNKHPHLIKRIGEEGYMDPENPTTATYLANICKEISDRYDIDGLHLDYIRYPETWKINISHDAARRNITAIVRAIGEKVKANKPWVKYSCSPIGKFNDLSRFASNGWNAYTKVCQDAQGWLRDGLMDALFPMMYFQGNNFFPFAIDWAEQSYGRMVVPGLGIYFMSPSEKNWSLDIITREMQVSRQYGMGHAYFRSKFFTDNLKGIYTYAQQVFTPTLALPPALTWENSKLPSPPTDLNTSEENGNVFVSWRGGRSTNNSPYILYNVYASSSYPVDVTDGRNLIAMRYAKSSIEVSPRNAQTYFAITTMDRYGNESQPLQTRKAAGSSRSELKMLPYSDGKVLLPKSADALWGRVWVVETLQGQHVATLSSVNDKLDVRGITNGVYVLRALNNKGVGHRLGMFTKRWIRGPFD
;
A
#
# COMPACT_ATOMS: atom_id res chain seq x y z
N MET A 1 65.27 -0.04 -30.04
CA MET A 1 64.02 -0.86 -30.13
C MET A 1 63.46 -1.34 -28.77
N ILE A 2 63.92 -0.86 -27.62
CA ILE A 2 63.47 -1.37 -26.31
C ILE A 2 62.50 -0.40 -25.58
N LYS A 3 62.34 0.86 -26.04
CA LYS A 3 61.42 1.83 -25.38
C LYS A 3 59.96 1.78 -25.83
N GLN A 4 59.64 1.18 -26.97
CA GLN A 4 58.25 1.07 -27.46
C GLN A 4 57.43 -0.07 -26.80
N SER A 5 58.10 -1.11 -26.30
CA SER A 5 57.40 -2.25 -25.67
C SER A 5 56.82 -1.93 -24.26
N SER A 6 57.44 -0.98 -23.53
CA SER A 6 56.98 -0.64 -22.19
C SER A 6 55.77 0.29 -22.19
N PHE A 7 55.62 1.14 -23.23
CA PHE A 7 54.45 2.01 -23.40
C PHE A 7 53.21 1.21 -23.80
N LEU A 8 53.36 0.27 -24.72
CA LEU A 8 52.27 -0.61 -25.15
C LEU A 8 51.78 -1.53 -24.01
N ARG A 9 52.72 -2.07 -23.19
CA ARG A 9 52.36 -2.87 -22.01
C ARG A 9 51.62 -2.04 -20.94
N ARG A 10 52.02 -0.79 -20.68
CA ARG A 10 51.31 0.09 -19.75
C ARG A 10 49.93 0.51 -20.26
N PHE A 11 49.80 0.73 -21.58
CA PHE A 11 48.51 1.04 -22.21
C PHE A 11 47.57 -0.16 -22.17
N LEU A 12 48.08 -1.40 -22.43
CA LEU A 12 47.30 -2.63 -22.33
C LEU A 12 46.86 -2.93 -20.89
N LEU A 13 47.72 -2.68 -19.91
CA LEU A 13 47.38 -2.84 -18.47
C LEU A 13 46.38 -1.81 -18.00
N LEU A 14 46.43 -0.57 -18.45
CA LEU A 14 45.43 0.47 -18.18
C LEU A 14 44.09 0.15 -18.86
N PHE A 15 44.11 -0.38 -20.09
CA PHE A 15 42.90 -0.79 -20.81
C PHE A 15 42.27 -2.02 -20.16
N LEU A 16 43.07 -3.01 -19.72
CA LEU A 16 42.55 -4.16 -18.94
C LEU A 16 42.02 -3.75 -17.58
N ALA A 17 42.67 -2.81 -16.87
CA ALA A 17 42.20 -2.27 -15.58
C ALA A 17 40.91 -1.48 -15.76
N PHE A 18 40.76 -0.72 -16.87
CA PHE A 18 39.52 -0.01 -17.19
C PHE A 18 38.38 -0.98 -17.54
N PHE A 19 38.69 -2.07 -18.29
CA PHE A 19 37.71 -3.12 -18.63
C PHE A 19 37.27 -3.92 -17.38
N VAL A 20 38.20 -4.22 -16.45
CA VAL A 20 37.89 -4.90 -15.19
C VAL A 20 37.13 -3.97 -14.24
N ALA A 21 37.47 -2.67 -14.22
CA ALA A 21 36.72 -1.68 -13.41
C ALA A 21 35.29 -1.45 -13.92
N THR A 22 35.10 -1.48 -15.26
CA THR A 22 33.73 -1.36 -15.84
C THR A 22 32.91 -2.63 -15.68
N THR A 23 33.54 -3.82 -15.58
CA THR A 23 32.83 -5.08 -15.29
C THR A 23 32.52 -5.26 -13.81
N LEU A 24 33.25 -4.61 -12.90
CA LEU A 24 32.98 -4.62 -11.46
C LEU A 24 31.89 -3.63 -11.04
N LEU A 25 31.57 -2.64 -11.87
CA LEU A 25 30.46 -1.68 -11.63
C LEU A 25 29.14 -2.10 -12.30
N ALA A 26 29.13 -3.14 -13.11
CA ALA A 26 27.93 -3.78 -13.57
C ALA A 26 27.43 -4.72 -12.46
N GLN A 27 26.74 -4.16 -11.45
CA GLN A 27 25.87 -4.96 -10.60
C GLN A 27 24.95 -5.75 -11.54
N LYS A 28 25.19 -7.07 -11.68
CA LYS A 28 24.34 -7.97 -12.45
C LYS A 28 22.99 -7.99 -11.75
N PHE A 29 22.08 -7.15 -12.20
CA PHE A 29 20.67 -7.39 -11.96
C PHE A 29 20.33 -8.71 -12.68
N SER A 30 20.20 -9.78 -11.91
CA SER A 30 19.65 -11.02 -12.42
C SER A 30 18.17 -10.82 -12.62
N PHE A 31 17.78 -10.39 -13.82
CA PHE A 31 16.39 -10.46 -14.23
C PHE A 31 16.01 -11.94 -14.29
N SER A 32 15.19 -12.40 -13.33
CA SER A 32 14.45 -13.63 -13.57
C SER A 32 13.53 -13.35 -14.74
N LYS A 33 13.82 -13.94 -15.90
CA LYS A 33 12.90 -13.90 -17.04
C LYS A 33 11.53 -14.35 -16.55
N PRO A 34 10.47 -13.61 -16.84
CA PRO A 34 9.13 -14.07 -16.54
C PRO A 34 8.93 -15.39 -17.29
N ASN A 35 8.87 -16.50 -16.60
CA ASN A 35 8.30 -17.71 -17.17
C ASN A 35 6.84 -17.40 -17.50
N GLY A 36 6.35 -17.80 -18.66
CA GLY A 36 5.01 -17.46 -19.17
C GLY A 36 3.93 -17.57 -18.10
N LEU A 37 2.80 -16.94 -18.31
CA LEU A 37 1.70 -16.71 -17.34
C LEU A 37 1.32 -17.91 -16.43
N ASN A 38 1.64 -19.12 -16.86
CA ASN A 38 1.38 -20.37 -16.10
C ASN A 38 2.43 -20.73 -15.04
N GLY A 39 3.52 -19.96 -14.90
CA GLY A 39 4.61 -20.20 -13.95
C GLY A 39 5.01 -19.05 -13.04
N TRP A 40 4.27 -17.93 -13.07
CA TRP A 40 4.59 -16.77 -12.26
C TRP A 40 4.28 -17.05 -10.78
N LYS A 41 5.31 -17.12 -9.95
CA LYS A 41 5.14 -16.93 -8.51
C LYS A 41 4.73 -15.48 -8.29
N LEU A 42 3.52 -15.26 -7.79
CA LEU A 42 3.09 -13.93 -7.39
C LEU A 42 3.92 -13.48 -6.17
N PRO A 43 4.34 -12.21 -6.12
CA PRO A 43 5.26 -11.76 -5.08
C PRO A 43 4.63 -11.92 -3.70
N LYS A 44 5.33 -12.60 -2.80
CA LYS A 44 4.96 -12.65 -1.38
C LYS A 44 5.07 -11.28 -0.71
N ARG A 45 6.03 -10.45 -1.15
CA ARG A 45 6.29 -9.11 -0.62
C ARG A 45 6.29 -8.09 -1.75
N GLU A 46 5.42 -7.11 -1.62
CA GLU A 46 5.27 -6.00 -2.56
C GLU A 46 4.49 -4.88 -1.88
N VAL A 47 4.93 -3.63 -1.98
CA VAL A 47 4.10 -2.51 -1.55
C VAL A 47 3.00 -2.27 -2.58
N ARG A 48 1.75 -2.35 -2.14
CA ARG A 48 0.54 -2.09 -2.93
C ARG A 48 -0.24 -0.99 -2.24
N ALA A 49 0.03 0.24 -2.63
CA ALA A 49 -0.41 1.40 -1.89
C ALA A 49 -1.48 2.22 -2.62
N VAL A 50 -2.17 3.05 -1.86
CA VAL A 50 -3.09 4.06 -2.37
C VAL A 50 -3.03 5.30 -1.51
N TRP A 51 -3.05 6.50 -2.14
CA TRP A 51 -3.30 7.75 -1.41
C TRP A 51 -4.81 7.92 -1.17
N LEU A 52 -5.16 8.14 0.09
CA LEU A 52 -6.51 8.47 0.53
C LEU A 52 -6.52 9.93 1.00
N THR A 53 -7.07 10.81 0.17
CA THR A 53 -7.10 12.25 0.42
C THR A 53 -8.26 12.63 1.32
N THR A 54 -8.00 13.53 2.29
CA THR A 54 -9.04 14.09 3.17
C THR A 54 -9.35 15.55 2.84
N ILE A 55 -8.41 16.26 2.20
CA ILE A 55 -8.60 17.67 1.80
C ILE A 55 -9.90 17.83 1.02
N GLY A 56 -10.77 18.72 1.50
CA GLY A 56 -12.05 19.02 0.86
C GLY A 56 -12.98 17.81 0.70
N GLY A 57 -12.72 16.69 1.40
CA GLY A 57 -13.50 15.46 1.26
C GLY A 57 -13.33 14.77 -0.09
N LEU A 58 -12.20 14.98 -0.78
CA LEU A 58 -11.99 14.48 -2.16
C LEU A 58 -12.12 12.96 -2.28
N ASP A 59 -11.62 12.18 -1.32
CA ASP A 59 -11.84 10.75 -1.22
C ASP A 59 -12.74 10.41 -0.03
N TRP A 60 -12.49 11.07 1.09
CA TRP A 60 -13.19 10.89 2.35
C TRP A 60 -12.93 12.10 3.27
N PRO A 61 -13.92 12.56 4.10
CA PRO A 61 -15.30 12.13 4.12
C PRO A 61 -16.17 12.85 3.07
N ARG A 62 -17.28 12.24 2.68
CA ARG A 62 -18.27 12.85 1.76
C ARG A 62 -19.33 13.68 2.49
N SER A 63 -19.42 13.54 3.82
CA SER A 63 -20.40 14.22 4.66
C SER A 63 -19.72 14.76 5.92
N TYR A 64 -20.28 15.82 6.50
CA TYR A 64 -19.73 16.44 7.70
C TYR A 64 -20.28 15.77 8.97
N ALA A 65 -19.39 15.42 9.91
CA ALA A 65 -19.74 14.89 11.22
C ALA A 65 -20.14 16.02 12.18
N GLN A 66 -21.40 16.46 12.12
CA GLN A 66 -21.95 17.52 12.97
C GLN A 66 -22.68 16.98 14.20
N ASN A 67 -22.97 15.68 14.24
CA ASN A 67 -23.56 14.92 15.33
C ASN A 67 -23.12 13.46 15.26
N ASP A 68 -23.51 12.64 16.24
CA ASP A 68 -23.08 11.24 16.34
C ASP A 68 -23.57 10.36 15.19
N LEU A 69 -24.75 10.60 14.65
CA LEU A 69 -25.28 9.88 13.49
C LEU A 69 -24.43 10.17 12.25
N ALA A 70 -24.10 11.44 12.01
CA ALA A 70 -23.25 11.85 10.90
C ALA A 70 -21.80 11.33 11.08
N ALA A 71 -21.27 11.32 12.31
CA ALA A 71 -19.99 10.71 12.63
C ALA A 71 -19.99 9.19 12.34
N SER A 72 -21.07 8.49 12.71
CA SER A 72 -21.26 7.06 12.40
C SER A 72 -21.30 6.82 10.89
N LYS A 73 -21.94 7.69 10.12
CA LYS A 73 -21.97 7.64 8.65
C LYS A 73 -20.57 7.81 8.05
N GLN A 74 -19.79 8.79 8.51
CA GLN A 74 -18.39 8.96 8.07
C GLN A 74 -17.55 7.69 8.33
N LYS A 75 -17.69 7.09 9.51
CA LYS A 75 -17.03 5.83 9.86
C LYS A 75 -17.42 4.69 8.92
N GLN A 76 -18.72 4.59 8.59
CA GLN A 76 -19.23 3.60 7.63
C GLN A 76 -18.66 3.82 6.21
N GLU A 77 -18.59 5.06 5.76
CA GLU A 77 -18.00 5.41 4.46
C GLU A 77 -16.54 4.94 4.37
N LEU A 78 -15.73 5.22 5.41
CA LEU A 78 -14.34 4.79 5.45
C LEU A 78 -14.20 3.27 5.45
N ARG A 79 -15.01 2.55 6.26
CA ARG A 79 -15.04 1.08 6.22
C ARG A 79 -15.31 0.55 4.82
N GLY A 80 -16.29 1.11 4.13
CA GLY A 80 -16.63 0.70 2.75
C GLY A 80 -15.48 0.93 1.75
N ILE A 81 -14.73 2.02 1.89
CA ILE A 81 -13.52 2.28 1.09
C ILE A 81 -12.46 1.23 1.40
N LEU A 82 -12.14 1.02 2.70
CA LEU A 82 -11.09 0.09 3.13
C LEU A 82 -11.42 -1.37 2.77
N ASP A 83 -12.69 -1.76 2.81
CA ASP A 83 -13.15 -3.08 2.36
C ASP A 83 -12.87 -3.30 0.87
N LYS A 84 -13.12 -2.28 0.04
CA LYS A 84 -12.80 -2.34 -1.39
C LYS A 84 -11.29 -2.46 -1.60
N LEU A 85 -10.50 -1.63 -0.90
CA LEU A 85 -9.04 -1.64 -1.01
C LEU A 85 -8.45 -3.00 -0.62
N GLN A 86 -8.89 -3.59 0.50
CA GLN A 86 -8.47 -4.92 0.93
C GLN A 86 -8.79 -6.00 -0.11
N ARG A 87 -10.01 -5.97 -0.69
CA ARG A 87 -10.41 -6.94 -1.73
C ARG A 87 -9.58 -6.85 -3.00
N ALA A 88 -9.06 -5.68 -3.32
CA ALA A 88 -8.16 -5.47 -4.46
C ALA A 88 -6.69 -5.74 -4.13
N GLY A 89 -6.38 -6.29 -2.95
CA GLY A 89 -5.03 -6.65 -2.55
C GLY A 89 -4.14 -5.47 -2.13
N ILE A 90 -4.73 -4.29 -1.87
CA ILE A 90 -4.01 -3.16 -1.27
C ILE A 90 -3.58 -3.52 0.14
N ASN A 91 -2.34 -3.23 0.48
CA ASN A 91 -1.76 -3.52 1.80
C ASN A 91 -1.23 -2.28 2.53
N THR A 92 -1.23 -1.12 1.89
CA THR A 92 -0.71 0.14 2.45
C THR A 92 -1.62 1.31 2.07
N VAL A 93 -2.09 2.06 3.07
CA VAL A 93 -2.92 3.25 2.88
C VAL A 93 -2.14 4.47 3.33
N LEU A 94 -1.87 5.41 2.41
CA LEU A 94 -1.30 6.71 2.70
C LEU A 94 -2.46 7.65 3.05
N PHE A 95 -2.75 7.78 4.34
CA PHE A 95 -3.92 8.49 4.87
C PHE A 95 -3.57 9.95 5.15
N GLN A 96 -4.19 10.91 4.44
CA GLN A 96 -3.89 12.34 4.59
C GLN A 96 -4.30 12.83 5.98
N THR A 97 -3.28 13.06 6.83
CA THR A 97 -3.41 13.33 8.27
C THR A 97 -3.18 14.81 8.59
N ARG A 98 -2.15 15.43 7.97
CA ARG A 98 -1.93 16.88 7.99
C ARG A 98 -2.14 17.41 6.59
N ILE A 99 -3.01 18.42 6.47
CA ILE A 99 -3.44 18.94 5.17
C ILE A 99 -2.62 20.18 4.80
N ARG A 100 -2.94 21.34 5.39
CA ARG A 100 -2.26 22.62 5.12
C ARG A 100 -2.28 23.51 6.37
N GLY A 101 -1.45 23.16 7.36
CA GLY A 101 -1.48 23.80 8.67
C GLY A 101 -2.75 23.47 9.47
N THR A 102 -3.44 22.39 9.10
CA THR A 102 -4.61 21.82 9.74
C THR A 102 -4.50 20.29 9.75
N VAL A 103 -5.14 19.62 10.65
CA VAL A 103 -5.02 18.18 10.89
C VAL A 103 -6.38 17.49 11.02
N VAL A 104 -6.39 16.16 10.88
CA VAL A 104 -7.57 15.31 11.04
C VAL A 104 -7.52 14.44 12.30
N TYR A 105 -6.83 14.91 13.33
CA TYR A 105 -6.73 14.28 14.65
C TYR A 105 -6.66 15.34 15.75
N PRO A 106 -6.92 15.02 17.03
CA PRO A 106 -6.75 15.98 18.12
C PRO A 106 -5.26 16.35 18.26
N SER A 107 -4.90 17.58 17.88
CA SER A 107 -3.53 18.10 17.98
C SER A 107 -3.44 19.26 18.94
N SER A 108 -2.29 19.36 19.64
CA SER A 108 -1.93 20.53 20.45
C SER A 108 -1.27 21.65 19.62
N LEU A 109 -0.82 21.31 18.41
CA LEU A 109 0.00 22.21 17.58
C LEU A 109 -0.83 22.92 16.50
N GLU A 110 -1.70 22.19 15.80
CA GLU A 110 -2.49 22.72 14.68
C GLU A 110 -3.99 22.48 14.85
N PRO A 111 -4.86 23.36 14.32
CA PRO A 111 -6.30 23.23 14.44
C PRO A 111 -6.87 22.10 13.56
N TRP A 112 -8.07 21.66 13.90
CA TRP A 112 -8.85 20.74 13.08
C TRP A 112 -9.09 21.27 11.68
N ASP A 113 -8.99 20.41 10.67
CA ASP A 113 -9.43 20.74 9.32
C ASP A 113 -10.97 20.73 9.23
N GLY A 114 -11.51 21.66 8.45
CA GLY A 114 -12.95 21.77 8.26
C GLY A 114 -13.57 20.65 7.41
N CYS A 115 -12.77 19.81 6.73
CA CYS A 115 -13.29 18.72 5.90
C CYS A 115 -14.10 17.68 6.70
N LEU A 116 -13.84 17.56 8.01
CA LEU A 116 -14.50 16.58 8.88
C LEU A 116 -15.84 17.06 9.42
N SER A 117 -15.88 18.28 9.96
CA SER A 117 -17.07 18.84 10.63
C SER A 117 -17.85 19.85 9.80
N GLY A 118 -17.28 20.30 8.66
CA GLY A 118 -17.79 21.43 7.87
C GLY A 118 -17.37 22.79 8.43
N VAL A 119 -16.70 22.83 9.61
CA VAL A 119 -16.29 24.07 10.27
C VAL A 119 -14.81 23.98 10.63
N PRO A 120 -13.92 24.81 10.04
CA PRO A 120 -12.51 24.84 10.40
C PRO A 120 -12.30 25.06 11.90
N GLY A 121 -11.43 24.26 12.52
CA GLY A 121 -11.14 24.30 13.96
C GLY A 121 -12.09 23.47 14.84
N ARG A 122 -13.21 22.95 14.30
CA ARG A 122 -14.17 22.16 15.05
C ARG A 122 -13.90 20.65 14.92
N SER A 123 -13.85 19.96 16.06
CA SER A 123 -13.73 18.49 16.14
C SER A 123 -14.95 17.78 15.54
N PRO A 124 -14.80 16.62 14.90
CA PRO A 124 -15.90 15.76 14.45
C PRO A 124 -16.49 14.85 15.53
N SER A 125 -16.26 15.10 16.81
CA SER A 125 -16.66 14.30 17.99
C SER A 125 -16.00 12.92 18.12
N TYR A 126 -15.06 12.56 17.27
CA TYR A 126 -14.25 11.33 17.37
C TYR A 126 -12.82 11.59 16.85
N ASP A 127 -11.95 10.61 16.99
CA ASP A 127 -10.58 10.65 16.44
C ASP A 127 -10.52 9.89 15.11
N PRO A 128 -10.52 10.58 13.95
CA PRO A 128 -10.50 9.94 12.63
C PRO A 128 -9.22 9.18 12.33
N LEU A 129 -8.06 9.65 12.84
CA LEU A 129 -6.79 8.96 12.61
C LEU A 129 -6.73 7.65 13.40
N ALA A 130 -7.08 7.67 14.68
CA ALA A 130 -7.16 6.45 15.50
C ALA A 130 -8.14 5.43 14.89
N PHE A 131 -9.30 5.90 14.43
CA PHE A 131 -10.30 5.07 13.78
C PHE A 131 -9.77 4.45 12.46
N ALA A 132 -9.10 5.24 11.62
CA ALA A 132 -8.55 4.75 10.36
C ALA A 132 -7.46 3.69 10.58
N ILE A 133 -6.58 3.89 11.59
CA ILE A 133 -5.54 2.93 11.97
C ILE A 133 -6.18 1.59 12.39
N ASP A 134 -7.13 1.63 13.31
CA ASP A 134 -7.83 0.43 13.80
C ASP A 134 -8.51 -0.34 12.65
N GLU A 135 -9.20 0.37 11.76
CA GLU A 135 -9.87 -0.25 10.61
C GLU A 135 -8.90 -0.78 9.54
N CYS A 136 -7.72 -0.14 9.33
CA CYS A 136 -6.66 -0.69 8.49
C CYS A 136 -6.05 -1.95 9.09
N HIS A 137 -5.69 -1.93 10.38
CA HIS A 137 -5.08 -3.06 11.09
C HIS A 137 -6.02 -4.28 11.13
N LYS A 138 -7.33 -4.09 11.34
CA LYS A 138 -8.34 -5.18 11.25
C LYS A 138 -8.33 -5.89 9.90
N ARG A 139 -7.91 -5.19 8.84
CA ARG A 139 -7.83 -5.71 7.47
C ARG A 139 -6.44 -6.19 7.06
N GLY A 140 -5.48 -6.17 8.00
CA GLY A 140 -4.08 -6.53 7.74
C GLY A 140 -3.31 -5.49 6.92
N MET A 141 -3.87 -4.30 6.70
CA MET A 141 -3.25 -3.21 5.97
C MET A 141 -2.41 -2.31 6.89
N GLU A 142 -1.32 -1.76 6.36
CA GLU A 142 -0.57 -0.69 6.99
C GLU A 142 -1.26 0.66 6.76
N LEU A 143 -1.23 1.53 7.77
CA LEU A 143 -1.58 2.93 7.63
C LEU A 143 -0.34 3.80 7.81
N HIS A 144 -0.03 4.58 6.78
CA HIS A 144 1.01 5.61 6.83
C HIS A 144 0.34 6.98 6.96
N ALA A 145 0.68 7.71 8.01
CA ALA A 145 0.20 9.07 8.21
C ALA A 145 0.82 9.99 7.16
N TRP A 146 0.00 10.49 6.23
CA TRP A 146 0.46 11.39 5.17
C TRP A 146 0.42 12.84 5.65
N VAL A 147 1.58 13.49 5.64
CA VAL A 147 1.83 14.83 6.14
C VAL A 147 2.25 15.75 5.00
N VAL A 148 1.40 16.70 4.61
CA VAL A 148 1.80 17.80 3.73
C VAL A 148 2.68 18.76 4.53
N THR A 149 3.92 18.98 4.13
CA THR A 149 4.94 19.65 4.97
C THR A 149 5.00 21.16 4.77
N ILE A 150 5.56 21.63 3.67
CA ILE A 150 5.88 23.05 3.43
C ILE A 150 4.63 23.92 3.20
N PRO A 151 3.62 23.52 2.40
CA PRO A 151 2.41 24.33 2.22
C PRO A 151 1.57 24.41 3.51
N VAL A 152 1.10 25.61 3.86
CA VAL A 152 0.19 25.86 4.98
C VAL A 152 -1.15 26.45 4.56
N GLY A 153 -1.39 26.53 3.24
CA GLY A 153 -2.65 26.92 2.64
C GLY A 153 -2.85 28.41 2.47
N LYS A 154 -4.08 28.79 2.11
CA LYS A 154 -4.41 30.20 1.84
C LYS A 154 -4.05 31.10 3.02
N TRP A 155 -3.47 32.26 2.71
CA TRP A 155 -2.97 33.21 3.70
C TRP A 155 -3.98 33.55 4.81
N ASN A 156 -5.25 33.67 4.44
CA ASN A 156 -6.34 34.00 5.35
C ASN A 156 -7.08 32.78 5.91
N ALA A 157 -6.67 31.53 5.58
CA ALA A 157 -7.26 30.34 6.16
C ALA A 157 -6.82 30.14 7.61
N LEU A 158 -7.64 29.41 8.40
CA LEU A 158 -7.44 29.20 9.84
C LEU A 158 -6.05 28.66 10.16
N GLY A 159 -5.60 27.60 9.48
CA GLY A 159 -4.30 26.98 9.72
C GLY A 159 -3.16 27.97 9.54
N CYS A 160 -3.12 28.70 8.42
CA CYS A 160 -2.10 29.68 8.14
C CYS A 160 -2.12 30.87 9.14
N LYS A 161 -3.32 31.37 9.49
CA LYS A 161 -3.47 32.42 10.53
C LYS A 161 -2.95 31.93 11.89
N THR A 162 -3.33 30.74 12.30
CA THR A 162 -2.90 30.15 13.59
C THR A 162 -1.39 30.04 13.66
N LEU A 163 -0.76 29.50 12.62
CA LEU A 163 0.70 29.35 12.55
C LEU A 163 1.43 30.70 12.55
N ARG A 164 0.99 31.68 11.77
CA ARG A 164 1.57 33.03 11.74
C ARG A 164 1.50 33.73 13.09
N ASN A 165 0.38 33.59 13.79
CA ASN A 165 0.21 34.20 15.10
C ASN A 165 1.11 33.57 16.17
N LYS A 166 1.30 32.24 16.11
CA LYS A 166 2.18 31.51 17.04
C LYS A 166 3.66 31.61 16.67
N HIS A 167 3.95 31.66 15.39
CA HIS A 167 5.30 31.59 14.81
C HIS A 167 5.46 32.56 13.63
N PRO A 168 5.48 33.88 13.85
CA PRO A 168 5.39 34.89 12.79
C PRO A 168 6.55 34.82 11.77
N HIS A 169 7.73 34.36 12.20
CA HIS A 169 8.92 34.26 11.33
C HIS A 169 9.02 32.93 10.57
N LEU A 170 8.09 32.02 10.78
CA LEU A 170 8.16 30.67 10.23
C LEU A 170 7.48 30.56 8.85
N ILE A 171 6.57 31.49 8.54
CA ILE A 171 5.69 31.42 7.38
C ILE A 171 6.00 32.56 6.41
N LYS A 172 6.31 32.22 5.16
CA LYS A 172 6.42 33.16 4.03
C LYS A 172 5.13 33.15 3.20
N ARG A 173 4.76 34.34 2.71
CA ARG A 173 3.64 34.50 1.78
C ARG A 173 4.16 34.48 0.35
N ILE A 174 3.53 33.70 -0.53
CA ILE A 174 3.75 33.70 -1.96
C ILE A 174 2.37 33.76 -2.62
N GLY A 175 2.06 34.89 -3.26
CA GLY A 175 0.72 35.15 -3.77
C GLY A 175 -0.31 35.12 -2.64
N GLU A 176 -1.33 34.30 -2.80
CA GLU A 176 -2.40 34.12 -1.80
C GLU A 176 -2.17 32.94 -0.85
N GLU A 177 -1.03 32.27 -0.95
CA GLU A 177 -0.71 31.07 -0.16
C GLU A 177 0.42 31.34 0.86
N GLY A 178 0.36 30.65 1.99
CA GLY A 178 1.41 30.61 3.01
C GLY A 178 2.22 29.32 2.92
N TYR A 179 3.50 29.44 3.15
CA TYR A 179 4.45 28.32 3.14
C TYR A 179 5.38 28.40 4.33
N MET A 180 5.72 27.28 4.92
CA MET A 180 6.81 27.20 5.89
C MET A 180 8.12 27.54 5.18
N ASP A 181 8.97 28.35 5.83
CA ASP A 181 10.25 28.77 5.25
C ASP A 181 11.31 27.67 5.40
N PRO A 182 11.74 26.98 4.32
CA PRO A 182 12.77 25.97 4.42
C PRO A 182 14.15 26.52 4.84
N GLU A 183 14.37 27.83 4.66
CA GLU A 183 15.63 28.52 5.02
C GLU A 183 15.69 28.87 6.51
N ASN A 184 14.56 28.81 7.21
CA ASN A 184 14.49 29.02 8.65
C ASN A 184 14.70 27.68 9.38
N PRO A 185 15.77 27.52 10.21
CA PRO A 185 16.05 26.28 10.92
C PRO A 185 14.93 25.86 11.89
N THR A 186 14.10 26.79 12.36
CA THR A 186 12.94 26.49 13.20
C THR A 186 11.87 25.69 12.46
N THR A 187 11.83 25.75 11.12
CA THR A 187 10.95 24.91 10.29
C THR A 187 11.20 23.42 10.52
N ALA A 188 12.49 23.03 10.58
CA ALA A 188 12.86 21.63 10.85
C ALA A 188 12.34 21.19 12.22
N THR A 189 12.54 21.99 13.25
CA THR A 189 12.07 21.71 14.61
C THR A 189 10.55 21.62 14.69
N TYR A 190 9.84 22.54 14.05
CA TYR A 190 8.37 22.57 14.05
C TYR A 190 7.77 21.34 13.37
N LEU A 191 8.23 21.04 12.13
CA LEU A 191 7.76 19.87 11.38
C LEU A 191 8.12 18.55 12.08
N ALA A 192 9.30 18.49 12.70
CA ALA A 192 9.68 17.32 13.50
C ALA A 192 8.77 17.12 14.72
N ASN A 193 8.34 18.21 15.39
CA ASN A 193 7.45 18.12 16.54
C ASN A 193 6.05 17.66 16.17
N ILE A 194 5.46 18.14 15.06
CA ILE A 194 4.14 17.66 14.64
C ILE A 194 4.17 16.20 14.17
N CYS A 195 5.25 15.79 13.49
CA CYS A 195 5.45 14.38 13.10
C CYS A 195 5.69 13.48 14.34
N LYS A 196 6.43 13.98 15.34
CA LYS A 196 6.60 13.30 16.63
C LYS A 196 5.27 13.15 17.38
N GLU A 197 4.42 14.19 17.41
CA GLU A 197 3.09 14.13 18.04
C GLU A 197 2.27 12.98 17.43
N ILE A 198 2.28 12.83 16.10
CA ILE A 198 1.61 11.73 15.40
C ILE A 198 2.24 10.39 15.78
N SER A 199 3.57 10.27 15.66
CA SER A 199 4.26 9.00 15.92
C SER A 199 4.12 8.53 17.37
N ASP A 200 4.22 9.42 18.35
CA ASP A 200 4.13 9.06 19.76
C ASP A 200 2.71 8.61 20.16
N ARG A 201 1.69 9.29 19.65
CA ARG A 201 0.30 9.08 20.06
C ARG A 201 -0.43 7.97 19.35
N TYR A 202 0.01 7.62 18.15
CA TYR A 202 -0.70 6.66 17.29
C TYR A 202 0.18 5.47 16.90
N ASP A 203 -0.45 4.32 16.76
CA ASP A 203 0.19 3.09 16.28
C ASP A 203 0.22 3.06 14.74
N ILE A 204 0.83 4.09 14.14
CA ILE A 204 1.06 4.15 12.70
C ILE A 204 2.10 3.13 12.27
N ASP A 205 1.98 2.63 11.04
CA ASP A 205 2.98 1.75 10.43
C ASP A 205 4.03 2.55 9.64
N GLY A 206 3.68 3.75 9.23
CA GLY A 206 4.59 4.65 8.53
C GLY A 206 4.20 6.12 8.68
N LEU A 207 5.17 6.99 8.40
CA LEU A 207 4.99 8.43 8.25
C LEU A 207 5.44 8.81 6.85
N HIS A 208 4.55 9.44 6.08
CA HIS A 208 4.75 9.78 4.68
C HIS A 208 4.75 11.29 4.48
N LEU A 209 5.87 11.86 4.04
CA LEU A 209 6.00 13.29 3.77
C LEU A 209 5.60 13.62 2.33
N ASP A 210 4.78 14.63 2.19
CA ASP A 210 4.46 15.23 0.90
C ASP A 210 4.88 16.70 0.89
N TYR A 211 5.18 17.22 -0.30
CA TYR A 211 5.68 18.59 -0.47
C TYR A 211 6.92 18.93 0.37
N ILE A 212 7.76 17.94 0.67
CA ILE A 212 9.06 18.15 1.33
C ILE A 212 10.10 18.66 0.33
N ARG A 213 9.88 19.88 -0.13
CA ARG A 213 10.60 20.54 -1.20
C ARG A 213 10.28 22.02 -1.26
N TYR A 214 11.06 22.79 -2.02
CA TYR A 214 10.67 24.15 -2.36
C TYR A 214 9.43 24.09 -3.29
N PRO A 215 8.39 24.91 -3.01
CA PRO A 215 7.24 25.03 -3.91
C PRO A 215 7.64 25.55 -5.29
N GLU A 216 6.86 25.20 -6.29
CA GLU A 216 7.12 25.59 -7.70
C GLU A 216 7.16 27.12 -7.89
N THR A 217 6.43 27.85 -7.09
CA THR A 217 6.32 29.32 -7.12
C THR A 217 7.38 30.02 -6.28
N TRP A 218 8.20 29.26 -5.55
CA TRP A 218 9.23 29.81 -4.67
C TRP A 218 10.45 30.26 -5.46
N LYS A 219 10.79 31.55 -5.38
CA LYS A 219 12.05 32.07 -5.93
C LYS A 219 13.20 31.71 -4.97
N ILE A 220 14.02 30.74 -5.35
CA ILE A 220 15.21 30.33 -4.59
C ILE A 220 16.32 31.37 -4.83
N ASN A 221 16.69 32.11 -3.78
CA ASN A 221 17.71 33.16 -3.85
C ASN A 221 19.08 32.72 -3.31
N ILE A 222 19.19 31.49 -2.82
CA ILE A 222 20.42 30.84 -2.37
C ILE A 222 20.89 29.80 -3.40
N SER A 223 22.11 29.28 -3.25
CA SER A 223 22.55 28.20 -4.13
C SER A 223 21.63 26.97 -3.98
N HIS A 224 21.39 26.24 -5.06
CA HIS A 224 20.57 25.01 -5.00
C HIS A 224 21.16 23.95 -4.07
N ASP A 225 22.50 23.93 -3.89
CA ASP A 225 23.15 23.06 -2.90
C ASP A 225 22.79 23.45 -1.46
N ALA A 226 22.74 24.74 -1.16
CA ALA A 226 22.28 25.21 0.14
C ALA A 226 20.80 24.89 0.36
N ALA A 227 19.98 25.11 -0.67
CA ALA A 227 18.56 24.79 -0.62
C ALA A 227 18.31 23.28 -0.41
N ARG A 228 19.07 22.38 -1.08
CA ARG A 228 19.01 20.94 -0.83
C ARG A 228 19.42 20.57 0.59
N ARG A 229 20.48 21.21 1.13
CA ARG A 229 20.88 20.99 2.53
C ARG A 229 19.78 21.40 3.52
N ASN A 230 19.07 22.50 3.27
CA ASN A 230 17.95 22.94 4.11
C ASN A 230 16.82 21.90 4.13
N ILE A 231 16.39 21.41 2.96
CA ILE A 231 15.35 20.36 2.88
C ILE A 231 15.85 19.08 3.55
N THR A 232 17.10 18.67 3.31
CA THR A 232 17.69 17.47 3.94
C THR A 232 17.77 17.61 5.46
N ALA A 233 18.05 18.79 5.99
CA ALA A 233 18.03 19.05 7.44
C ALA A 233 16.63 18.85 8.04
N ILE A 234 15.58 19.29 7.34
CA ILE A 234 14.19 19.06 7.74
C ILE A 234 13.88 17.55 7.74
N VAL A 235 14.25 16.85 6.67
CA VAL A 235 14.06 15.39 6.54
C VAL A 235 14.75 14.66 7.70
N ARG A 236 16.00 15.00 7.99
CA ARG A 236 16.77 14.40 9.08
C ARG A 236 16.10 14.62 10.44
N ALA A 237 15.75 15.86 10.76
CA ALA A 237 15.15 16.22 12.04
C ALA A 237 13.81 15.51 12.27
N ILE A 238 12.99 15.33 11.21
CA ILE A 238 11.74 14.58 11.30
C ILE A 238 12.03 13.10 11.56
N GLY A 239 12.90 12.47 10.75
CA GLY A 239 13.23 11.05 10.86
C GLY A 239 13.77 10.68 12.25
N GLU A 240 14.70 11.49 12.79
CA GLU A 240 15.24 11.30 14.14
C GLU A 240 14.14 11.31 15.21
N LYS A 241 13.20 12.26 15.14
CA LYS A 241 12.10 12.36 16.10
C LYS A 241 11.07 11.24 15.98
N VAL A 242 10.72 10.86 14.75
CA VAL A 242 9.73 9.82 14.48
C VAL A 242 10.21 8.44 14.88
N LYS A 243 11.49 8.14 14.61
CA LYS A 243 12.08 6.82 14.88
C LYS A 243 12.65 6.67 16.31
N ALA A 244 12.79 7.73 17.06
CA ALA A 244 13.41 7.71 18.40
C ALA A 244 12.82 6.64 19.33
N ASN A 245 11.49 6.54 19.38
CA ASN A 245 10.77 5.58 20.22
C ASN A 245 10.15 4.42 19.44
N LYS A 246 10.03 4.56 18.11
CA LYS A 246 9.37 3.61 17.22
C LYS A 246 10.20 3.39 15.95
N PRO A 247 11.38 2.77 16.04
CA PRO A 247 12.27 2.59 14.89
C PRO A 247 11.67 1.73 13.77
N TRP A 248 10.61 0.99 14.06
CA TRP A 248 9.84 0.21 13.08
C TRP A 248 8.89 1.02 12.20
N VAL A 249 8.64 2.31 12.52
CA VAL A 249 7.80 3.19 11.70
C VAL A 249 8.52 3.49 10.38
N LYS A 250 7.92 3.11 9.27
CA LYS A 250 8.44 3.36 7.92
C LYS A 250 8.42 4.85 7.61
N TYR A 251 9.57 5.40 7.28
CA TYR A 251 9.70 6.81 6.96
C TYR A 251 9.86 7.00 5.45
N SER A 252 8.97 7.77 4.83
CA SER A 252 8.89 7.89 3.37
C SER A 252 8.47 9.27 2.90
N CYS A 253 8.64 9.55 1.61
CA CYS A 253 8.06 10.73 0.99
C CYS A 253 7.61 10.50 -0.46
N SER A 254 6.84 11.47 -1.00
CA SER A 254 6.44 11.57 -2.41
C SER A 254 7.28 12.62 -3.14
N PRO A 255 8.45 12.25 -3.72
CA PRO A 255 9.23 13.19 -4.52
C PRO A 255 8.59 13.44 -5.88
N ILE A 256 9.04 14.50 -6.59
CA ILE A 256 8.74 14.70 -8.00
C ILE A 256 9.16 13.45 -8.78
N GLY A 257 8.33 13.02 -9.72
CA GLY A 257 8.46 11.73 -10.40
C GLY A 257 9.74 11.50 -11.19
N LYS A 258 10.42 12.57 -11.62
CA LYS A 258 11.78 12.52 -12.17
C LYS A 258 12.75 13.02 -11.11
N PHE A 259 13.79 12.24 -10.82
CA PHE A 259 14.80 12.72 -9.87
C PHE A 259 15.63 13.85 -10.49
N ASN A 260 16.23 13.58 -11.64
CA ASN A 260 17.03 14.52 -12.41
C ASN A 260 16.92 14.19 -13.90
N ASP A 261 17.55 14.98 -14.75
CA ASP A 261 17.75 14.63 -16.15
C ASP A 261 18.74 13.46 -16.25
N LEU A 262 18.51 12.55 -17.21
CA LEU A 262 19.32 11.35 -17.38
C LEU A 262 20.34 11.55 -18.51
N SER A 263 21.59 11.16 -18.28
CA SER A 263 22.63 11.18 -19.31
C SER A 263 22.34 10.21 -20.48
N ARG A 264 21.66 9.11 -20.18
CA ARG A 264 21.30 8.05 -21.15
C ARG A 264 19.98 8.29 -21.87
N PHE A 265 19.21 9.32 -21.46
CA PHE A 265 17.95 9.66 -22.08
C PHE A 265 17.74 11.18 -22.02
N ALA A 266 17.69 11.82 -23.20
CA ALA A 266 17.48 13.25 -23.27
C ALA A 266 16.13 13.63 -22.67
N SER A 267 16.15 14.39 -21.59
CA SER A 267 14.97 14.92 -20.96
C SER A 267 15.24 16.34 -20.50
N ASN A 268 14.34 17.25 -20.85
CA ASN A 268 14.34 18.61 -20.35
C ASN A 268 13.16 18.74 -19.42
N GLY A 269 13.36 19.09 -18.17
CA GLY A 269 12.17 19.37 -17.51
C GLY A 269 12.16 19.44 -16.00
N TRP A 270 10.97 19.35 -15.53
CA TRP A 270 10.60 19.38 -14.15
C TRP A 270 11.14 18.14 -13.41
N ASN A 271 12.03 18.36 -12.44
CA ASN A 271 12.65 17.28 -11.69
C ASN A 271 12.83 17.68 -10.21
N ALA A 272 13.08 16.68 -9.37
CA ALA A 272 13.23 16.83 -7.92
C ALA A 272 14.51 17.58 -7.54
N TYR A 273 15.64 17.19 -8.12
CA TYR A 273 16.95 17.62 -7.68
C TYR A 273 17.28 19.06 -8.02
N THR A 274 17.11 19.45 -9.31
CA THR A 274 17.51 20.76 -9.78
C THR A 274 16.41 21.82 -9.69
N LYS A 275 15.12 21.44 -9.72
CA LYS A 275 14.03 22.42 -9.78
C LYS A 275 13.43 22.76 -8.41
N VAL A 276 13.33 21.77 -7.52
CA VAL A 276 12.70 21.94 -6.20
C VAL A 276 13.60 21.53 -5.04
N CYS A 277 14.88 21.30 -5.32
CA CYS A 277 15.93 21.04 -4.32
C CYS A 277 15.64 19.84 -3.41
N GLN A 278 15.12 18.76 -4.01
CA GLN A 278 14.70 17.53 -3.33
C GLN A 278 15.69 16.41 -3.67
N ASP A 279 16.69 16.18 -2.81
CA ASP A 279 17.73 15.14 -2.99
C ASP A 279 17.23 13.76 -2.53
N ALA A 280 16.12 13.30 -3.12
CA ALA A 280 15.43 12.11 -2.64
C ALA A 280 16.25 10.82 -2.81
N GLN A 281 17.03 10.66 -3.90
CA GLN A 281 17.93 9.52 -4.04
C GLN A 281 19.07 9.56 -3.01
N GLY A 282 19.59 10.75 -2.72
CA GLY A 282 20.55 10.95 -1.64
C GLY A 282 19.99 10.54 -0.27
N TRP A 283 18.73 10.78 0.00
CA TRP A 283 18.09 10.36 1.27
C TRP A 283 17.98 8.84 1.41
N LEU A 284 17.78 8.08 0.31
CA LEU A 284 17.85 6.61 0.35
C LEU A 284 19.29 6.14 0.56
N ARG A 285 20.25 6.70 -0.20
CA ARG A 285 21.68 6.35 -0.10
C ARG A 285 22.20 6.54 1.33
N ASP A 286 21.85 7.66 1.95
CA ASP A 286 22.31 8.05 3.27
C ASP A 286 21.47 7.43 4.41
N GLY A 287 20.49 6.59 4.07
CA GLY A 287 19.64 5.88 5.04
C GLY A 287 18.67 6.80 5.80
N LEU A 288 18.40 8.00 5.30
CA LEU A 288 17.48 8.95 5.93
C LEU A 288 16.00 8.58 5.71
N MET A 289 15.71 7.80 4.68
CA MET A 289 14.36 7.31 4.38
C MET A 289 14.35 5.82 4.07
N ASP A 290 13.25 5.16 4.40
CA ASP A 290 13.01 3.74 4.14
C ASP A 290 12.37 3.49 2.78
N ALA A 291 11.60 4.46 2.28
CA ALA A 291 10.87 4.33 1.03
C ALA A 291 10.67 5.66 0.33
N LEU A 292 10.58 5.61 -1.00
CA LEU A 292 10.13 6.73 -1.82
C LEU A 292 8.91 6.32 -2.65
N PHE A 293 7.98 7.28 -2.79
CA PHE A 293 6.79 7.15 -3.63
C PHE A 293 6.83 8.24 -4.72
N PRO A 294 7.75 8.16 -5.70
CA PRO A 294 7.88 9.21 -6.71
C PRO A 294 6.56 9.40 -7.47
N MET A 295 6.11 10.65 -7.59
CA MET A 295 4.86 11.02 -8.27
C MET A 295 5.03 10.94 -9.79
N MET A 296 5.01 9.72 -10.32
CA MET A 296 5.29 9.42 -11.72
C MET A 296 4.03 9.51 -12.59
N TYR A 297 3.39 10.68 -12.58
CA TYR A 297 2.15 10.94 -13.31
C TYR A 297 2.44 11.28 -14.78
N PHE A 298 3.16 10.40 -15.45
CA PHE A 298 3.64 10.51 -16.83
C PHE A 298 3.31 9.22 -17.58
N GLN A 299 3.57 9.19 -18.89
CA GLN A 299 3.47 7.99 -19.71
C GLN A 299 4.67 7.84 -20.64
N GLY A 300 4.91 6.62 -21.12
CA GLY A 300 5.90 6.30 -22.13
C GLY A 300 7.31 6.72 -21.71
N ASN A 301 7.99 7.47 -22.58
CA ASN A 301 9.36 7.90 -22.36
C ASN A 301 9.56 8.88 -21.18
N ASN A 302 8.48 9.46 -20.68
CA ASN A 302 8.54 10.27 -19.47
C ASN A 302 8.36 9.44 -18.19
N PHE A 303 7.95 8.17 -18.31
CA PHE A 303 7.80 7.24 -17.20
C PHE A 303 8.95 6.23 -17.14
N PHE A 304 9.09 5.37 -18.15
CA PHE A 304 9.91 4.17 -18.04
C PHE A 304 11.39 4.41 -17.77
N PRO A 305 12.12 5.33 -18.46
CA PRO A 305 13.53 5.58 -18.17
C PRO A 305 13.76 6.06 -16.73
N PHE A 306 12.83 6.90 -16.22
CA PHE A 306 12.93 7.46 -14.87
C PHE A 306 12.50 6.46 -13.79
N ALA A 307 11.55 5.55 -14.08
CA ALA A 307 11.20 4.46 -13.19
C ALA A 307 12.40 3.50 -13.00
N ILE A 308 13.10 3.21 -14.08
CA ILE A 308 14.33 2.39 -14.04
C ILE A 308 15.41 3.10 -13.22
N ASP A 309 15.62 4.40 -13.42
CA ASP A 309 16.56 5.20 -12.64
C ASP A 309 16.24 5.15 -11.13
N TRP A 310 14.98 5.30 -10.76
CA TRP A 310 14.55 5.16 -9.37
C TRP A 310 14.86 3.76 -8.79
N ALA A 311 14.65 2.70 -9.57
CA ALA A 311 14.96 1.33 -9.15
C ALA A 311 16.47 1.10 -8.97
N GLU A 312 17.28 1.58 -9.92
CA GLU A 312 18.76 1.47 -9.89
C GLU A 312 19.36 2.24 -8.71
N GLN A 313 18.78 3.39 -8.34
CA GLN A 313 19.23 4.24 -7.25
C GLN A 313 18.43 4.01 -5.94
N SER A 314 17.89 2.81 -5.76
CA SER A 314 17.11 2.45 -4.56
C SER A 314 17.98 2.19 -3.32
N TYR A 315 19.26 1.86 -3.50
CA TYR A 315 20.20 1.53 -2.41
C TYR A 315 19.66 0.47 -1.44
N GLY A 316 18.90 -0.50 -1.97
CA GLY A 316 18.26 -1.56 -1.19
C GLY A 316 17.04 -1.13 -0.36
N ARG A 317 16.58 0.10 -0.53
CA ARG A 317 15.35 0.64 0.07
C ARG A 317 14.16 0.45 -0.86
N MET A 318 12.96 0.75 -0.37
CA MET A 318 11.73 0.59 -1.14
C MET A 318 11.53 1.76 -2.11
N VAL A 319 11.22 1.43 -3.37
CA VAL A 319 10.74 2.39 -4.36
C VAL A 319 9.34 1.96 -4.83
N VAL A 320 8.41 2.89 -4.79
CA VAL A 320 6.99 2.64 -5.04
C VAL A 320 6.46 3.73 -5.99
N PRO A 321 6.59 3.56 -7.32
CA PRO A 321 6.08 4.52 -8.27
C PRO A 321 4.62 4.87 -8.04
N GLY A 322 4.32 6.17 -7.95
CA GLY A 322 2.97 6.70 -7.91
C GLY A 322 2.39 6.76 -9.32
N LEU A 323 1.25 6.11 -9.51
CA LEU A 323 0.56 6.00 -10.79
C LEU A 323 -0.58 7.02 -10.87
N GLY A 324 -0.56 7.86 -11.91
CA GLY A 324 -1.54 8.93 -12.12
C GLY A 324 -2.86 8.42 -12.69
N ILE A 325 -3.56 7.53 -11.97
CA ILE A 325 -4.81 6.92 -12.46
C ILE A 325 -5.93 7.94 -12.68
N TYR A 326 -5.87 9.10 -12.03
CA TYR A 326 -6.84 10.17 -12.27
C TYR A 326 -6.79 10.70 -13.71
N PHE A 327 -5.64 10.61 -14.39
CA PHE A 327 -5.51 10.97 -15.81
C PHE A 327 -6.29 10.04 -16.75
N MET A 328 -6.78 8.92 -16.28
CA MET A 328 -7.73 8.10 -17.05
C MET A 328 -9.12 8.75 -17.15
N SER A 329 -9.45 9.71 -16.25
CA SER A 329 -10.73 10.42 -16.32
C SER A 329 -10.87 11.17 -17.64
N PRO A 330 -12.07 11.12 -18.29
CA PRO A 330 -12.37 11.94 -19.45
C PRO A 330 -12.23 13.44 -19.22
N SER A 331 -12.42 13.90 -17.97
CA SER A 331 -12.25 15.32 -17.58
C SER A 331 -10.78 15.75 -17.45
N GLU A 332 -9.85 14.78 -17.49
CA GLU A 332 -8.41 15.01 -17.40
C GLU A 332 -7.74 14.71 -18.75
N LYS A 333 -6.82 13.75 -18.81
CA LYS A 333 -6.10 13.39 -20.05
C LYS A 333 -6.71 12.20 -20.79
N ASN A 334 -7.76 11.60 -20.26
CA ASN A 334 -8.46 10.45 -20.85
C ASN A 334 -7.55 9.26 -21.21
N TRP A 335 -6.49 9.00 -20.43
CA TRP A 335 -5.58 7.88 -20.69
C TRP A 335 -6.33 6.55 -20.75
N SER A 336 -5.84 5.63 -21.59
CA SER A 336 -6.33 4.24 -21.60
C SER A 336 -5.85 3.48 -20.38
N LEU A 337 -6.54 2.39 -20.03
CA LEU A 337 -6.13 1.49 -18.95
C LEU A 337 -4.75 0.87 -19.24
N ASP A 338 -4.43 0.59 -20.49
CA ASP A 338 -3.17 -0.06 -20.90
C ASP A 338 -1.92 0.72 -20.49
N ILE A 339 -2.01 2.04 -20.44
CA ILE A 339 -0.90 2.88 -19.97
C ILE A 339 -0.57 2.49 -18.53
N ILE A 340 -1.56 2.49 -17.65
CA ILE A 340 -1.38 2.21 -16.22
C ILE A 340 -1.00 0.74 -15.98
N THR A 341 -1.63 -0.21 -16.68
CA THR A 341 -1.32 -1.63 -16.51
C THR A 341 0.11 -1.96 -16.94
N ARG A 342 0.62 -1.31 -17.98
CA ARG A 342 2.01 -1.46 -18.40
C ARG A 342 2.99 -0.87 -17.38
N GLU A 343 2.67 0.29 -16.81
CA GLU A 343 3.46 0.91 -15.74
C GLU A 343 3.52 0.01 -14.50
N MET A 344 2.39 -0.60 -14.11
CA MET A 344 2.33 -1.59 -13.03
C MET A 344 3.22 -2.80 -13.29
N GLN A 345 3.15 -3.37 -14.50
CA GLN A 345 3.93 -4.55 -14.88
C GLN A 345 5.43 -4.27 -14.87
N VAL A 346 5.85 -3.14 -15.44
CA VAL A 346 7.26 -2.73 -15.46
C VAL A 346 7.76 -2.45 -14.04
N SER A 347 6.98 -1.76 -13.21
CA SER A 347 7.35 -1.51 -11.81
C SER A 347 7.63 -2.82 -11.06
N ARG A 348 6.74 -3.82 -11.18
CA ARG A 348 6.95 -5.15 -10.58
C ARG A 348 8.16 -5.87 -11.15
N GLN A 349 8.39 -5.78 -12.46
CA GLN A 349 9.54 -6.41 -13.13
C GLN A 349 10.88 -5.92 -12.57
N TYR A 350 10.93 -4.64 -12.16
CA TYR A 350 12.10 -4.03 -11.53
C TYR A 350 12.10 -4.14 -9.99
N GLY A 351 11.24 -4.99 -9.41
CA GLY A 351 11.20 -5.22 -7.96
C GLY A 351 10.61 -4.06 -7.16
N MET A 352 9.96 -3.11 -7.82
CA MET A 352 9.29 -1.98 -7.19
C MET A 352 7.86 -2.33 -6.79
N GLY A 353 7.33 -1.62 -5.79
CA GLY A 353 5.91 -1.57 -5.52
C GLY A 353 5.15 -0.67 -6.50
N HIS A 354 3.91 -0.37 -6.17
CA HIS A 354 3.10 0.62 -6.90
C HIS A 354 2.10 1.30 -5.96
N ALA A 355 1.75 2.54 -6.27
CA ALA A 355 0.78 3.32 -5.48
C ALA A 355 -0.17 4.08 -6.41
N TYR A 356 -1.47 4.02 -6.13
CA TYR A 356 -2.48 4.67 -6.96
C TYR A 356 -2.82 6.07 -6.44
N PHE A 357 -2.72 7.08 -7.28
CA PHE A 357 -3.23 8.41 -6.98
C PHE A 357 -4.52 8.66 -7.77
N ARG A 358 -5.68 8.63 -7.11
CA ARG A 358 -5.97 8.47 -5.68
C ARG A 358 -7.13 7.47 -5.45
N SER A 359 -7.46 7.21 -4.20
CA SER A 359 -8.40 6.17 -3.75
C SER A 359 -9.75 6.21 -4.47
N LYS A 360 -10.36 7.40 -4.67
CA LYS A 360 -11.66 7.53 -5.33
C LYS A 360 -11.65 6.93 -6.74
N PHE A 361 -10.68 7.28 -7.56
CA PHE A 361 -10.60 6.78 -8.94
C PHE A 361 -10.36 5.27 -9.00
N PHE A 362 -9.62 4.74 -8.02
CA PHE A 362 -9.41 3.31 -7.88
C PHE A 362 -10.68 2.57 -7.46
N THR A 363 -11.34 3.02 -6.38
CA THR A 363 -12.54 2.35 -5.83
C THR A 363 -13.80 2.55 -6.68
N ASP A 364 -13.84 3.59 -7.50
CA ASP A 364 -14.88 3.82 -8.51
C ASP A 364 -14.65 2.97 -9.78
N ASN A 365 -13.58 2.18 -9.82
CA ASN A 365 -13.23 1.32 -10.94
C ASN A 365 -13.07 2.06 -12.28
N LEU A 366 -12.44 3.23 -12.24
CA LEU A 366 -12.25 4.06 -13.43
C LEU A 366 -11.60 3.25 -14.55
N LYS A 367 -12.27 3.14 -15.70
CA LYS A 367 -11.87 2.33 -16.88
C LYS A 367 -11.47 0.88 -16.54
N GLY A 368 -11.92 0.31 -15.42
CA GLY A 368 -11.66 -1.08 -15.05
C GLY A 368 -10.38 -1.33 -14.23
N ILE A 369 -9.71 -0.28 -13.73
CA ILE A 369 -8.46 -0.42 -12.96
C ILE A 369 -8.62 -1.26 -11.70
N TYR A 370 -9.73 -1.12 -10.97
CA TYR A 370 -10.01 -1.93 -9.78
C TYR A 370 -10.17 -3.41 -10.14
N THR A 371 -10.97 -3.70 -11.17
CA THR A 371 -11.19 -5.07 -11.66
C THR A 371 -9.87 -5.69 -12.12
N TYR A 372 -9.06 -4.96 -12.88
CA TYR A 372 -7.75 -5.43 -13.33
C TYR A 372 -6.82 -5.73 -12.15
N ALA A 373 -6.72 -4.81 -11.18
CA ALA A 373 -5.93 -5.04 -9.99
C ALA A 373 -6.39 -6.30 -9.24
N GLN A 374 -7.67 -6.39 -8.90
CA GLN A 374 -8.24 -7.49 -8.11
C GLN A 374 -8.09 -8.85 -8.78
N GLN A 375 -8.37 -8.94 -10.08
CA GLN A 375 -8.50 -10.24 -10.77
C GLN A 375 -7.21 -10.68 -11.46
N VAL A 376 -6.37 -9.73 -11.90
CA VAL A 376 -5.23 -10.02 -12.76
C VAL A 376 -3.91 -9.72 -12.08
N PHE A 377 -3.75 -8.49 -11.56
CA PHE A 377 -2.43 -8.04 -11.12
C PHE A 377 -2.12 -8.39 -9.66
N THR A 378 -3.10 -8.27 -8.77
CA THR A 378 -2.96 -8.53 -7.33
C THR A 378 -4.01 -9.52 -6.80
N PRO A 379 -4.22 -10.68 -7.45
CA PRO A 379 -5.26 -11.64 -7.06
C PRO A 379 -4.95 -12.36 -5.73
N THR A 380 -3.76 -12.18 -5.19
CA THR A 380 -3.31 -12.76 -3.92
C THR A 380 -2.88 -11.68 -2.95
N LEU A 381 -2.88 -11.99 -1.66
CA LEU A 381 -2.30 -11.13 -0.66
C LEU A 381 -0.78 -11.01 -0.85
N ALA A 382 -0.22 -9.89 -0.43
CA ALA A 382 1.22 -9.70 -0.31
C ALA A 382 1.54 -8.87 0.93
N LEU A 383 2.62 -9.23 1.61
CA LEU A 383 3.14 -8.47 2.74
C LEU A 383 3.92 -7.25 2.23
N PRO A 384 3.87 -6.11 2.91
CA PRO A 384 4.87 -5.08 2.69
C PRO A 384 6.28 -5.62 2.99
N PRO A 385 7.34 -5.11 2.33
CA PRO A 385 8.72 -5.49 2.64
C PRO A 385 9.10 -5.19 4.08
N ALA A 386 9.94 -6.02 4.68
CA ALA A 386 10.47 -5.82 6.02
C ALA A 386 11.57 -4.75 6.04
N LEU A 387 11.70 -4.05 7.18
CA LEU A 387 12.76 -3.08 7.45
C LEU A 387 14.03 -3.78 7.95
N THR A 388 14.60 -4.66 7.14
CA THR A 388 15.76 -5.48 7.52
C THR A 388 17.02 -4.66 7.81
N TRP A 389 17.12 -3.44 7.28
CA TRP A 389 18.20 -2.51 7.55
C TRP A 389 18.10 -1.82 8.92
N GLU A 390 16.89 -1.77 9.51
CA GLU A 390 16.68 -1.30 10.89
C GLU A 390 16.88 -2.44 11.89
N ASN A 391 16.28 -3.59 11.60
CA ASN A 391 16.39 -4.78 12.43
C ASN A 391 16.10 -6.03 11.60
N SER A 392 17.05 -6.97 11.60
CA SER A 392 16.93 -8.24 10.85
C SER A 392 16.70 -9.47 11.75
N LYS A 393 16.59 -9.27 13.08
CA LYS A 393 16.34 -10.38 14.02
C LYS A 393 14.93 -10.92 13.81
N LEU A 394 14.82 -12.22 13.55
CA LEU A 394 13.53 -12.87 13.36
C LEU A 394 12.83 -13.09 14.70
N PRO A 395 11.52 -12.91 14.79
CA PRO A 395 10.75 -13.32 15.97
C PRO A 395 10.77 -14.84 16.12
N SER A 396 10.44 -15.34 17.32
CA SER A 396 10.31 -16.79 17.53
C SER A 396 9.04 -17.31 16.82
N PRO A 397 9.06 -18.55 16.29
CA PRO A 397 7.87 -19.15 15.69
C PRO A 397 6.75 -19.33 16.72
N PRO A 398 5.49 -19.46 16.27
CA PRO A 398 4.39 -19.87 17.14
C PRO A 398 4.57 -21.34 17.56
N THR A 399 3.77 -21.78 18.55
CA THR A 399 3.73 -23.16 19.04
C THR A 399 2.30 -23.69 19.02
N ASP A 400 2.13 -24.99 19.29
CA ASP A 400 0.83 -25.64 19.52
C ASP A 400 -0.19 -25.41 18.40
N LEU A 401 0.23 -25.63 17.15
CA LEU A 401 -0.66 -25.53 16.00
C LEU A 401 -1.64 -26.70 15.96
N ASN A 402 -2.92 -26.41 16.09
CA ASN A 402 -4.03 -27.37 16.07
C ASN A 402 -5.03 -27.03 14.97
N THR A 403 -5.66 -28.04 14.43
CA THR A 403 -6.78 -27.93 13.50
C THR A 403 -7.95 -28.77 13.96
N SER A 404 -9.16 -28.21 13.91
CA SER A 404 -10.41 -28.94 14.11
C SER A 404 -11.36 -28.61 12.96
N GLU A 405 -12.27 -29.54 12.66
CA GLU A 405 -13.24 -29.37 11.58
C GLU A 405 -14.64 -29.29 12.16
N GLU A 406 -15.39 -28.28 11.74
CA GLU A 406 -16.77 -28.09 12.13
C GLU A 406 -17.56 -27.49 10.97
N ASN A 407 -18.68 -28.09 10.62
CA ASN A 407 -19.59 -27.61 9.56
C ASN A 407 -18.91 -27.34 8.21
N GLY A 408 -17.89 -28.15 7.85
CA GLY A 408 -17.14 -27.99 6.60
C GLY A 408 -16.09 -26.88 6.60
N ASN A 409 -15.91 -26.19 7.72
CA ASN A 409 -14.83 -25.24 7.95
C ASN A 409 -13.74 -25.86 8.82
N VAL A 410 -12.52 -25.33 8.68
CA VAL A 410 -11.38 -25.70 9.52
C VAL A 410 -11.08 -24.56 10.46
N PHE A 411 -11.08 -24.85 11.74
CA PHE A 411 -10.60 -23.95 12.77
C PHE A 411 -9.12 -24.23 13.00
N VAL A 412 -8.29 -23.24 12.77
CA VAL A 412 -6.85 -23.30 12.95
C VAL A 412 -6.49 -22.45 14.16
N SER A 413 -5.83 -23.01 15.15
CA SER A 413 -5.41 -22.29 16.36
C SER A 413 -3.96 -22.58 16.70
N TRP A 414 -3.30 -21.61 17.32
CA TRP A 414 -1.90 -21.70 17.72
C TRP A 414 -1.65 -20.89 18.98
N ARG A 415 -0.51 -21.10 19.63
CA ARG A 415 -0.01 -20.24 20.68
C ARG A 415 1.04 -19.28 20.14
N GLY A 416 1.13 -18.08 20.73
CA GLY A 416 1.98 -17.04 20.24
C GLY A 416 3.47 -17.32 20.32
N GLY A 417 4.21 -16.82 19.33
CA GLY A 417 5.64 -16.60 19.43
C GLY A 417 5.97 -15.36 20.26
N ARG A 418 7.24 -14.96 20.27
CA ARG A 418 7.71 -13.77 20.99
C ARG A 418 8.51 -12.88 20.06
N SER A 419 8.41 -11.58 20.27
CA SER A 419 9.36 -10.64 19.68
C SER A 419 10.77 -10.90 20.25
N THR A 420 11.78 -10.81 19.41
CA THR A 420 13.20 -10.91 19.78
C THR A 420 13.90 -9.55 19.74
N ASN A 421 13.14 -8.49 19.50
CA ASN A 421 13.57 -7.12 19.42
C ASN A 421 12.59 -6.19 20.17
N ASN A 422 12.73 -4.89 20.03
CA ASN A 422 11.88 -3.89 20.71
C ASN A 422 10.45 -3.76 20.13
N SER A 423 10.00 -4.71 19.30
CA SER A 423 8.64 -4.71 18.79
C SER A 423 7.63 -4.85 19.93
N PRO A 424 6.66 -3.93 20.06
CA PRO A 424 5.74 -3.90 21.21
C PRO A 424 4.76 -5.06 21.22
N TYR A 425 4.49 -5.66 20.08
CA TYR A 425 3.63 -6.83 19.88
C TYR A 425 4.02 -7.59 18.62
N ILE A 426 3.42 -8.75 18.44
CA ILE A 426 3.57 -9.61 17.27
C ILE A 426 2.25 -9.75 16.53
N LEU A 427 2.34 -10.06 15.26
CA LEU A 427 1.25 -10.41 14.36
C LEU A 427 1.52 -11.78 13.76
N TYR A 428 0.55 -12.34 13.06
CA TYR A 428 0.68 -13.64 12.42
C TYR A 428 0.37 -13.54 10.93
N ASN A 429 1.06 -14.37 10.14
CA ASN A 429 0.66 -14.65 8.77
C ASN A 429 0.26 -16.11 8.68
N VAL A 430 -0.85 -16.36 8.01
CA VAL A 430 -1.44 -17.68 7.86
C VAL A 430 -1.35 -18.10 6.40
N TYR A 431 -0.82 -19.29 6.19
CA TYR A 431 -0.64 -19.88 4.87
C TYR A 431 -1.42 -21.19 4.78
N ALA A 432 -1.94 -21.51 3.60
CA ALA A 432 -2.63 -22.76 3.31
C ALA A 432 -2.25 -23.28 1.93
N SER A 433 -2.03 -24.60 1.82
CA SER A 433 -1.70 -25.28 0.57
C SER A 433 -2.28 -26.68 0.53
N SER A 434 -2.52 -27.23 -0.64
CA SER A 434 -2.82 -28.65 -0.85
C SER A 434 -1.57 -29.55 -0.79
N SER A 435 -0.38 -28.94 -0.78
CA SER A 435 0.93 -29.62 -0.76
C SER A 435 1.63 -29.41 0.58
N TYR A 436 2.33 -30.45 1.05
CA TYR A 436 3.20 -30.40 2.21
C TYR A 436 4.67 -30.58 1.80
N PRO A 437 5.62 -29.84 2.35
CA PRO A 437 5.42 -28.68 3.23
C PRO A 437 4.77 -27.48 2.51
N VAL A 438 4.07 -26.64 3.28
CA VAL A 438 3.49 -25.39 2.74
C VAL A 438 4.63 -24.43 2.38
N ASP A 439 4.72 -24.07 1.11
CA ASP A 439 5.68 -23.06 0.66
C ASP A 439 5.24 -21.66 1.09
N VAL A 440 5.81 -21.17 2.19
CA VAL A 440 5.54 -19.83 2.72
C VAL A 440 6.21 -18.71 1.90
N THR A 441 7.00 -19.04 0.89
CA THR A 441 7.59 -18.05 -0.04
C THR A 441 6.67 -17.73 -1.21
N ASP A 442 5.66 -18.55 -1.45
CA ASP A 442 4.66 -18.33 -2.50
C ASP A 442 3.47 -17.51 -1.97
N GLY A 443 3.28 -16.31 -2.51
CA GLY A 443 2.17 -15.42 -2.13
C GLY A 443 0.78 -16.04 -2.35
N ARG A 444 0.65 -17.06 -3.21
CA ARG A 444 -0.61 -17.78 -3.43
C ARG A 444 -1.09 -18.57 -2.22
N ASN A 445 -0.16 -18.95 -1.34
CA ASN A 445 -0.45 -19.70 -0.12
C ASN A 445 -0.83 -18.78 1.05
N LEU A 446 -0.55 -17.47 0.97
CA LEU A 446 -0.89 -16.50 2.01
C LEU A 446 -2.41 -16.24 2.03
N ILE A 447 -3.09 -16.64 3.11
CA ILE A 447 -4.54 -16.50 3.25
C ILE A 447 -4.97 -15.45 4.27
N ALA A 448 -4.10 -15.12 5.23
CA ALA A 448 -4.26 -13.98 6.12
C ALA A 448 -2.89 -13.38 6.45
N MET A 449 -2.83 -12.06 6.51
CA MET A 449 -1.61 -11.32 6.78
C MET A 449 -1.79 -10.34 7.93
N ARG A 450 -0.71 -10.10 8.70
CA ARG A 450 -0.70 -9.14 9.81
C ARG A 450 -1.88 -9.37 10.78
N TYR A 451 -2.20 -10.63 11.04
CA TYR A 451 -3.38 -11.03 11.79
C TYR A 451 -3.10 -10.99 13.30
N ALA A 452 -3.95 -10.31 14.06
CA ALA A 452 -3.70 -10.06 15.48
C ALA A 452 -4.18 -11.18 16.43
N LYS A 453 -4.96 -12.14 15.91
CA LYS A 453 -5.52 -13.23 16.75
C LYS A 453 -4.72 -14.51 16.56
N SER A 454 -4.82 -15.42 17.54
CA SER A 454 -4.17 -16.74 17.55
C SER A 454 -5.09 -17.87 17.06
N SER A 455 -6.18 -17.56 16.41
CA SER A 455 -7.06 -18.55 15.78
C SER A 455 -7.79 -17.94 14.59
N ILE A 456 -8.05 -18.78 13.58
CA ILE A 456 -8.77 -18.37 12.37
C ILE A 456 -9.67 -19.50 11.90
N GLU A 457 -10.85 -19.16 11.41
CA GLU A 457 -11.75 -20.06 10.71
C GLU A 457 -11.50 -19.95 9.20
N VAL A 458 -11.29 -21.06 8.54
CA VAL A 458 -10.96 -21.15 7.11
C VAL A 458 -11.84 -22.16 6.44
N SER A 459 -12.44 -21.78 5.30
CA SER A 459 -13.08 -22.76 4.41
C SER A 459 -12.01 -23.35 3.50
N PRO A 460 -11.66 -24.64 3.61
CA PRO A 460 -10.62 -25.23 2.80
C PRO A 460 -11.04 -25.26 1.34
N ARG A 461 -10.11 -24.89 0.45
CA ARG A 461 -10.35 -24.93 -1.02
C ARG A 461 -10.32 -26.34 -1.57
N ASN A 462 -9.61 -27.25 -0.90
CA ASN A 462 -9.40 -28.64 -1.32
C ASN A 462 -9.71 -29.58 -0.16
N ALA A 463 -10.02 -30.86 -0.46
CA ALA A 463 -10.22 -31.90 0.54
C ALA A 463 -8.98 -32.16 1.41
N GLN A 464 -7.80 -31.78 0.94
CA GLN A 464 -6.55 -31.90 1.67
C GLN A 464 -5.89 -30.52 1.76
N THR A 465 -5.81 -29.97 2.95
CA THR A 465 -5.23 -28.65 3.19
C THR A 465 -4.26 -28.71 4.36
N TYR A 466 -3.04 -28.26 4.12
CA TYR A 466 -2.01 -28.05 5.14
C TYR A 466 -1.92 -26.57 5.48
N PHE A 467 -1.63 -26.26 6.73
CA PHE A 467 -1.49 -24.90 7.21
C PHE A 467 -0.07 -24.64 7.71
N ALA A 468 0.39 -23.41 7.50
CA ALA A 468 1.60 -22.91 8.13
C ALA A 468 1.33 -21.52 8.74
N ILE A 469 1.89 -21.28 9.91
CA ILE A 469 1.76 -20.02 10.63
C ILE A 469 3.16 -19.47 10.88
N THR A 470 3.35 -18.18 10.59
CA THR A 470 4.54 -17.44 11.00
C THR A 470 4.18 -16.34 11.98
N THR A 471 5.07 -16.04 12.90
CA THR A 471 5.03 -14.82 13.70
C THR A 471 5.68 -13.69 12.92
N MET A 472 5.15 -12.48 13.00
CA MET A 472 5.71 -11.29 12.38
C MET A 472 5.85 -10.16 13.40
N ASP A 473 7.01 -9.50 13.44
CA ASP A 473 7.25 -8.32 14.26
C ASP A 473 6.82 -7.02 13.56
N ARG A 474 6.98 -5.88 14.22
CA ARG A 474 6.63 -4.56 13.66
C ARG A 474 7.58 -4.09 12.56
N TYR A 475 8.79 -4.64 12.47
CA TYR A 475 9.69 -4.38 11.35
C TYR A 475 9.30 -5.18 10.08
N GLY A 476 8.33 -6.10 10.19
CA GLY A 476 7.89 -6.98 9.11
C GLY A 476 8.72 -8.25 8.95
N ASN A 477 9.63 -8.56 9.89
CA ASN A 477 10.37 -9.82 9.89
C ASN A 477 9.45 -10.97 10.27
N GLU A 478 9.56 -12.08 9.56
CA GLU A 478 8.80 -13.30 9.83
C GLU A 478 9.68 -14.38 10.44
N SER A 479 9.11 -15.13 11.40
CA SER A 479 9.73 -16.33 11.95
C SER A 479 9.81 -17.46 10.94
N GLN A 480 10.53 -18.53 11.31
CA GLN A 480 10.33 -19.84 10.68
C GLN A 480 8.86 -20.27 10.82
N PRO A 481 8.29 -20.98 9.82
CA PRO A 481 6.91 -21.42 9.87
C PRO A 481 6.72 -22.61 10.81
N LEU A 482 5.66 -22.58 11.62
CA LEU A 482 5.09 -23.75 12.25
C LEU A 482 4.05 -24.36 11.31
N GLN A 483 4.12 -25.66 11.01
CA GLN A 483 3.27 -26.30 10.02
C GLN A 483 2.48 -27.49 10.58
N THR A 484 1.26 -27.70 10.07
CA THR A 484 0.51 -28.93 10.31
C THR A 484 1.16 -30.07 9.53
N ARG A 485 1.36 -31.23 10.18
CA ARG A 485 1.86 -32.44 9.50
C ARG A 485 0.73 -33.27 8.90
N LYS A 486 -0.47 -33.17 9.45
CA LYS A 486 -1.68 -33.84 8.96
C LYS A 486 -2.50 -32.84 8.16
N ALA A 487 -2.96 -33.25 7.01
CA ALA A 487 -3.91 -32.46 6.25
C ALA A 487 -5.23 -32.34 7.02
N ALA A 488 -5.77 -31.14 7.06
CA ALA A 488 -7.14 -30.89 7.44
C ALA A 488 -7.94 -30.65 6.14
N GLY A 489 -9.13 -31.13 6.09
CA GLY A 489 -10.01 -30.93 4.94
C GLY A 489 -11.24 -31.76 5.14
N SER A 490 -12.35 -31.19 4.81
CA SER A 490 -13.62 -31.83 5.01
C SER A 490 -13.61 -33.24 4.42
N SER A 491 -13.92 -34.23 5.26
CA SER A 491 -14.80 -35.29 4.76
C SER A 491 -15.83 -34.59 3.89
N ARG A 492 -15.99 -34.96 2.63
CA ARG A 492 -16.97 -34.38 1.71
C ARG A 492 -18.30 -34.17 2.44
N SER A 493 -18.48 -33.02 3.10
CA SER A 493 -19.83 -32.55 3.37
C SER A 493 -20.37 -32.26 1.98
N GLU A 494 -21.37 -33.03 1.55
CA GLU A 494 -22.05 -32.79 0.30
C GLU A 494 -22.44 -31.32 0.29
N LEU A 495 -21.79 -30.54 -0.56
CA LEU A 495 -22.12 -29.11 -0.68
C LEU A 495 -23.59 -29.08 -1.13
N LYS A 496 -24.43 -28.53 -0.28
CA LYS A 496 -25.86 -28.46 -0.51
C LYS A 496 -26.11 -27.72 -1.84
N MET A 497 -26.92 -28.32 -2.70
CA MET A 497 -27.33 -27.67 -3.94
C MET A 497 -28.21 -26.48 -3.61
N LEU A 498 -27.81 -25.31 -4.07
CA LEU A 498 -28.56 -24.06 -3.93
C LEU A 498 -29.55 -23.96 -5.09
N PRO A 499 -30.80 -23.55 -4.81
CA PRO A 499 -31.81 -23.37 -5.86
C PRO A 499 -31.37 -22.31 -6.88
N TYR A 500 -31.49 -22.62 -8.16
CA TYR A 500 -31.19 -21.71 -9.26
C TYR A 500 -32.43 -21.61 -10.16
N SER A 501 -32.87 -20.38 -10.41
CA SER A 501 -33.98 -20.08 -11.33
C SER A 501 -33.78 -18.70 -11.95
N ASP A 502 -34.11 -18.57 -13.25
CA ASP A 502 -34.14 -17.30 -13.99
C ASP A 502 -32.85 -16.47 -13.88
N GLY A 503 -31.71 -17.14 -13.94
CA GLY A 503 -30.39 -16.47 -13.84
C GLY A 503 -30.02 -16.05 -12.44
N LYS A 504 -30.73 -16.50 -11.40
CA LYS A 504 -30.48 -16.15 -10.00
C LYS A 504 -30.35 -17.39 -9.13
N VAL A 505 -29.43 -17.30 -8.17
CA VAL A 505 -29.23 -18.27 -7.08
C VAL A 505 -29.95 -17.77 -5.84
N LEU A 506 -30.77 -18.63 -5.24
CA LEU A 506 -31.44 -18.31 -3.97
C LEU A 506 -30.52 -18.61 -2.82
N LEU A 507 -30.30 -17.60 -1.95
CA LEU A 507 -29.45 -17.71 -0.78
C LEU A 507 -30.26 -18.23 0.42
N PRO A 508 -29.69 -19.05 1.30
CA PRO A 508 -30.34 -19.46 2.54
C PRO A 508 -30.58 -18.26 3.46
N LYS A 509 -31.70 -18.20 4.15
CA LYS A 509 -32.05 -17.12 5.11
C LYS A 509 -31.03 -16.94 6.25
N SER A 510 -30.26 -17.96 6.56
CA SER A 510 -29.16 -17.89 7.56
C SER A 510 -27.90 -17.21 7.05
N ALA A 511 -27.79 -16.93 5.76
CA ALA A 511 -26.58 -16.38 5.16
C ALA A 511 -26.38 -14.88 5.40
N ASP A 512 -27.47 -14.13 5.56
CA ASP A 512 -27.41 -12.65 5.71
C ASP A 512 -26.94 -12.17 7.07
N ALA A 513 -27.15 -12.94 8.13
CA ALA A 513 -26.86 -12.51 9.50
C ALA A 513 -25.36 -12.55 9.86
N LEU A 514 -24.56 -13.35 9.16
CA LEU A 514 -23.17 -13.66 9.57
C LEU A 514 -22.07 -13.16 8.60
N TRP A 515 -22.37 -12.88 7.31
CA TRP A 515 -21.30 -12.88 6.31
C TRP A 515 -21.24 -11.68 5.35
N GLY A 516 -22.09 -10.71 5.47
CA GLY A 516 -22.10 -9.57 4.55
C GLY A 516 -22.70 -9.91 3.17
N ARG A 517 -22.89 -8.90 2.31
CA ARG A 517 -23.59 -9.01 1.03
C ARG A 517 -22.68 -9.32 -0.18
N VAL A 518 -21.47 -9.82 0.05
CA VAL A 518 -20.49 -10.09 -1.02
C VAL A 518 -20.24 -11.58 -1.13
N TRP A 519 -20.39 -12.10 -2.34
CA TRP A 519 -20.34 -13.50 -2.67
C TRP A 519 -19.29 -13.77 -3.74
N VAL A 520 -18.49 -14.83 -3.54
CA VAL A 520 -17.54 -15.31 -4.54
C VAL A 520 -18.07 -16.55 -5.19
N VAL A 521 -18.13 -16.54 -6.52
CA VAL A 521 -18.44 -17.70 -7.35
C VAL A 521 -17.12 -18.32 -7.80
N GLU A 522 -16.95 -19.62 -7.57
CA GLU A 522 -15.74 -20.37 -7.91
C GLU A 522 -16.11 -21.61 -8.76
N THR A 523 -15.17 -22.06 -9.59
CA THR A 523 -15.27 -23.39 -10.21
C THR A 523 -15.14 -24.48 -9.13
N LEU A 524 -15.45 -25.74 -9.48
CA LEU A 524 -15.22 -26.89 -8.59
C LEU A 524 -13.74 -27.04 -8.18
N GLN A 525 -12.82 -26.56 -9.02
CA GLN A 525 -11.38 -26.56 -8.77
C GLN A 525 -10.94 -25.36 -7.91
N GLY A 526 -11.87 -24.50 -7.48
CA GLY A 526 -11.59 -23.34 -6.64
C GLY A 526 -11.07 -22.12 -7.39
N GLN A 527 -11.17 -22.09 -8.73
CA GLN A 527 -10.83 -20.91 -9.51
C GLN A 527 -11.93 -19.85 -9.38
N HIS A 528 -11.53 -18.62 -9.12
CA HIS A 528 -12.45 -17.49 -9.04
C HIS A 528 -13.10 -17.20 -10.40
N VAL A 529 -14.43 -17.07 -10.41
CA VAL A 529 -15.24 -16.77 -11.60
C VAL A 529 -15.83 -15.37 -11.52
N ALA A 530 -16.43 -15.02 -10.40
CA ALA A 530 -17.04 -13.71 -10.17
C ALA A 530 -17.14 -13.36 -8.69
N THR A 531 -17.16 -12.05 -8.41
CA THR A 531 -17.55 -11.52 -7.10
C THR A 531 -18.82 -10.71 -7.29
N LEU A 532 -19.89 -11.11 -6.60
CA LEU A 532 -21.24 -10.61 -6.80
C LEU A 532 -21.82 -10.10 -5.48
N SER A 533 -22.78 -9.19 -5.56
CA SER A 533 -23.56 -8.71 -4.41
C SER A 533 -24.98 -9.24 -4.51
N SER A 534 -25.56 -9.67 -3.37
CA SER A 534 -26.94 -10.12 -3.30
C SER A 534 -27.91 -8.95 -3.11
N VAL A 535 -29.10 -9.11 -3.68
CA VAL A 535 -30.25 -8.23 -3.45
C VAL A 535 -31.44 -9.10 -3.06
N ASN A 536 -32.02 -8.86 -1.90
CA ASN A 536 -33.19 -9.59 -1.39
C ASN A 536 -33.02 -11.14 -1.47
N ASP A 537 -31.96 -11.67 -0.86
CA ASP A 537 -31.61 -13.10 -0.82
C ASP A 537 -31.45 -13.77 -2.18
N LYS A 538 -31.23 -13.00 -3.24
CA LYS A 538 -30.98 -13.49 -4.58
C LYS A 538 -29.67 -12.97 -5.13
N LEU A 539 -28.90 -13.87 -5.72
CA LEU A 539 -27.64 -13.56 -6.37
C LEU A 539 -27.79 -13.65 -7.87
N ASP A 540 -27.64 -12.54 -8.58
CA ASP A 540 -27.70 -12.52 -10.04
C ASP A 540 -26.41 -13.10 -10.65
N VAL A 541 -26.54 -14.22 -11.35
CA VAL A 541 -25.43 -14.94 -11.99
C VAL A 541 -25.56 -15.00 -13.51
N ARG A 542 -26.36 -14.11 -14.11
CA ARG A 542 -26.55 -14.09 -15.59
C ARG A 542 -25.26 -13.82 -16.33
N GLY A 543 -24.37 -13.02 -15.76
CA GLY A 543 -23.09 -12.64 -16.35
C GLY A 543 -21.99 -13.71 -16.35
N ILE A 544 -22.21 -14.91 -15.76
CA ILE A 544 -21.23 -16.01 -15.80
C ILE A 544 -21.60 -17.04 -16.85
N THR A 545 -20.68 -17.90 -17.29
CA THR A 545 -20.92 -18.97 -18.25
C THR A 545 -21.77 -20.10 -17.65
N ASN A 546 -22.29 -21.02 -18.49
CA ASN A 546 -22.94 -22.21 -17.98
C ASN A 546 -21.94 -23.14 -17.31
N GLY A 547 -22.33 -23.78 -16.23
CA GLY A 547 -21.44 -24.65 -15.47
C GLY A 547 -21.93 -24.97 -14.06
N VAL A 548 -21.13 -25.73 -13.34
CA VAL A 548 -21.34 -26.03 -11.91
C VAL A 548 -20.37 -25.20 -11.11
N TYR A 549 -20.87 -24.49 -10.13
CA TYR A 549 -20.12 -23.52 -9.35
C TYR A 549 -20.32 -23.72 -7.86
N VAL A 550 -19.30 -23.35 -7.09
CA VAL A 550 -19.34 -23.22 -5.63
C VAL A 550 -19.59 -21.77 -5.29
N LEU A 551 -20.54 -21.52 -4.41
CA LEU A 551 -20.78 -20.19 -3.85
C LEU A 551 -20.13 -20.09 -2.47
N ARG A 552 -19.36 -19.01 -2.27
CA ARG A 552 -18.72 -18.69 -1.01
C ARG A 552 -19.14 -17.30 -0.53
N ALA A 553 -19.52 -17.19 0.73
CA ALA A 553 -19.69 -15.91 1.41
C ALA A 553 -18.34 -15.39 1.90
N LEU A 554 -18.08 -14.09 1.76
CA LEU A 554 -16.94 -13.43 2.38
C LEU A 554 -17.40 -12.63 3.59
N ASN A 555 -16.74 -12.83 4.73
CA ASN A 555 -16.90 -11.94 5.87
C ASN A 555 -16.14 -10.61 5.64
N ASN A 556 -16.32 -9.66 6.53
CA ASN A 556 -15.66 -8.34 6.49
C ASN A 556 -14.11 -8.39 6.57
N LYS A 557 -13.54 -9.58 6.79
CA LYS A 557 -12.09 -9.86 6.88
C LYS A 557 -11.57 -10.59 5.63
N GLY A 558 -12.40 -10.79 4.61
CA GLY A 558 -12.04 -11.54 3.42
C GLY A 558 -11.96 -13.06 3.62
N VAL A 559 -12.29 -13.56 4.81
CA VAL A 559 -12.36 -15.01 5.09
C VAL A 559 -13.67 -15.54 4.53
N GLY A 560 -13.60 -16.59 3.70
CA GLY A 560 -14.74 -17.13 2.97
C GLY A 560 -15.32 -18.41 3.58
N HIS A 561 -16.64 -18.49 3.66
CA HIS A 561 -17.40 -19.68 4.01
C HIS A 561 -18.10 -20.27 2.78
N ARG A 562 -17.90 -21.56 2.48
CA ARG A 562 -18.63 -22.24 1.39
C ARG A 562 -20.09 -22.42 1.78
N LEU A 563 -21.00 -21.87 0.98
CA LEU A 563 -22.43 -21.91 1.25
C LEU A 563 -23.10 -23.09 0.58
N GLY A 564 -22.67 -23.46 -0.62
CA GLY A 564 -23.23 -24.53 -1.41
C GLY A 564 -22.76 -24.49 -2.85
N MET A 565 -23.35 -25.34 -3.68
CA MET A 565 -23.12 -25.38 -5.12
C MET A 565 -24.40 -24.98 -5.87
N PHE A 566 -24.27 -24.49 -7.07
CA PHE A 566 -25.39 -24.34 -8.00
C PHE A 566 -24.98 -24.71 -9.42
N THR A 567 -25.95 -25.09 -10.23
CA THR A 567 -25.76 -25.39 -11.66
C THR A 567 -26.44 -24.32 -12.47
N LYS A 568 -25.68 -23.56 -13.26
CA LYS A 568 -26.23 -22.66 -14.28
C LYS A 568 -26.38 -23.43 -15.59
N ARG A 569 -27.59 -23.47 -16.14
CA ARG A 569 -27.90 -24.10 -17.43
C ARG A 569 -28.61 -23.09 -18.34
N TRP A 570 -28.49 -23.25 -19.63
CA TRP A 570 -29.38 -22.58 -20.57
C TRP A 570 -30.83 -23.01 -20.29
N ILE A 571 -31.71 -22.04 -20.14
CA ILE A 571 -33.15 -22.32 -20.27
C ILE A 571 -33.36 -22.42 -21.76
N ARG A 572 -33.70 -23.63 -22.27
CA ARG A 572 -34.20 -23.76 -23.66
C ARG A 572 -35.48 -22.94 -23.72
N GLY A 573 -35.52 -21.96 -24.60
CA GLY A 573 -36.75 -21.27 -24.94
C GLY A 573 -37.78 -22.25 -25.49
N PRO A 574 -39.06 -21.94 -25.37
CA PRO A 574 -40.11 -22.84 -25.88
C PRO A 574 -40.12 -23.00 -27.42
N PHE A 575 -39.05 -22.56 -28.13
CA PHE A 575 -38.97 -22.55 -29.59
C PHE A 575 -37.59 -23.00 -30.14
N ASP A 576 -36.91 -23.94 -29.50
CA ASP A 576 -35.80 -24.69 -30.12
C ASP A 576 -36.14 -26.17 -30.31
#